data_6b3652730fbf7280a2fcd4b546121f50
#
_entry.id   6b3652730fbf7280a2fcd4b546121f50
#
_cell.length_a   1.000
_cell.length_b   1.000
_cell.length_c   1.000
_cell.angle_alpha   90.00
_cell.angle_beta   90.00
_cell.angle_gamma   90.00
#
_symmetry.space_group_name_H-M   'P 1'
#
loop_
_entity.id
_entity.type
_entity.pdbx_description
1 polymer ?
#
loop_
_entity_poly.entity_id
_entity_poly.type
_entity_poly.pdbx_seq_one_letter_code
_entity_poly.pdbx_strand_id
1 'polypeptide(L)'
;MTQDTSSAPAPVSASGRPLAPNWWWVVATIWSGQAFSVITSGASGWAIIWHVTTTEGSALKLALVMALSQLPLGLLAPLGGLAADRYNRRAVMIVSDLGAGSMSLALAVLAWSGHGDFALICVFAALRSCFQAFHFPAMSAAMPMLVPEKHLMRINTLDQAMSAISNIGAPAIGIALYSAFGLPFTLGLEFTGALLAVAGLALARIPSVEAEMPPTVMGQIRQGWRALSTNRGLVVLIAALTVGMMVFAAIQAVYPLMAKQHFGADGGMVSLAEAITGSCMLGGALIMMAWGGGKRLALLMGCATLIVAPPIAAIGFLPPGGFWALVALMGFACVFLAWFHAPLMTLIQRHVGEDKVGRALGFFQMMIGLAVPVGVALGGAIAERTGVPALFTAAGLFFGALGAFMCAAPS
;
A
#
# COMPACT_ATOMS: atom_id res chain seq x y z
N MET A 1 -18.06 26.92 53.26
CA MET A 1 -17.02 27.02 52.23
C MET A 1 -16.89 25.66 51.55
N THR A 2 -17.68 25.42 50.54
CA THR A 2 -17.63 24.21 49.69
C THR A 2 -16.56 24.47 48.64
N GLN A 3 -15.45 23.73 48.72
CA GLN A 3 -14.43 23.72 47.67
C GLN A 3 -15.04 23.16 46.39
N ASP A 4 -15.14 24.02 45.42
CA ASP A 4 -15.47 23.70 44.02
C ASP A 4 -14.36 22.80 43.50
N THR A 5 -14.65 21.50 43.33
CA THR A 5 -13.72 20.55 42.72
C THR A 5 -13.59 20.98 41.24
N SER A 6 -12.54 21.71 40.97
CA SER A 6 -12.10 22.11 39.62
C SER A 6 -12.08 20.87 38.74
N SER A 7 -13.14 20.71 37.93
CA SER A 7 -13.16 19.75 36.83
C SER A 7 -12.07 20.17 35.84
N ALA A 8 -11.08 19.29 35.62
CA ALA A 8 -10.07 19.51 34.62
C ALA A 8 -10.75 19.88 33.27
N PRO A 9 -10.26 20.88 32.54
CA PRO A 9 -10.88 21.29 31.29
C PRO A 9 -10.98 20.10 30.33
N ALA A 10 -12.14 19.97 29.67
CA ALA A 10 -12.38 18.89 28.72
C ALA A 10 -11.26 18.85 27.67
N PRO A 11 -10.74 17.68 27.30
CA PRO A 11 -9.68 17.58 26.31
C PRO A 11 -10.18 18.15 24.97
N VAL A 12 -9.32 18.87 24.27
CA VAL A 12 -9.61 19.52 22.97
C VAL A 12 -8.92 18.72 21.88
N SER A 13 -9.62 18.48 20.77
CA SER A 13 -9.06 17.83 19.58
C SER A 13 -8.02 18.69 18.88
N ALA A 14 -7.20 18.10 18.01
CA ALA A 14 -6.25 18.84 17.17
C ALA A 14 -6.94 19.88 16.25
N SER A 15 -8.23 19.70 15.96
CA SER A 15 -9.06 20.68 15.23
C SER A 15 -9.72 21.72 16.13
N GLY A 16 -9.35 21.82 17.42
CA GLY A 16 -9.87 22.82 18.35
C GLY A 16 -11.24 22.52 18.96
N ARG A 17 -11.79 21.34 18.81
CA ARG A 17 -13.13 20.94 19.30
C ARG A 17 -13.06 20.24 20.67
N PRO A 18 -14.05 20.46 21.56
CA PRO A 18 -14.10 19.72 22.80
C PRO A 18 -14.34 18.22 22.52
N LEU A 19 -13.56 17.38 23.19
CA LEU A 19 -13.65 15.92 23.12
C LEU A 19 -14.37 15.38 24.37
N ALA A 20 -15.03 14.23 24.21
CA ALA A 20 -15.55 13.49 25.35
C ALA A 20 -14.38 13.02 26.24
N PRO A 21 -14.56 12.90 27.57
CA PRO A 21 -13.51 12.43 28.47
C PRO A 21 -12.94 11.04 28.10
N ASN A 22 -13.75 10.23 27.43
CA ASN A 22 -13.41 8.88 26.98
C ASN A 22 -13.04 8.80 25.47
N TRP A 23 -12.53 9.89 24.88
CA TRP A 23 -12.16 9.96 23.46
C TRP A 23 -11.29 8.79 22.98
N TRP A 24 -10.40 8.31 23.83
CA TRP A 24 -9.50 7.21 23.50
C TRP A 24 -10.22 5.86 23.30
N TRP A 25 -11.34 5.61 24.02
CA TRP A 25 -12.21 4.46 23.76
C TRP A 25 -12.87 4.54 22.40
N VAL A 26 -13.34 5.72 22.00
CA VAL A 26 -13.92 5.95 20.68
C VAL A 26 -12.89 5.66 19.58
N VAL A 27 -11.69 6.18 19.75
CA VAL A 27 -10.57 5.92 18.81
C VAL A 27 -10.20 4.45 18.81
N ALA A 28 -10.05 3.80 19.96
CA ALA A 28 -9.72 2.38 20.08
C ALA A 28 -10.77 1.48 19.39
N THR A 29 -12.07 1.82 19.55
CA THR A 29 -13.16 1.06 18.94
C THR A 29 -13.15 1.19 17.42
N ILE A 30 -12.98 2.41 16.88
CA ILE A 30 -12.82 2.62 15.44
C ILE A 30 -11.60 1.83 14.95
N TRP A 31 -10.49 1.98 15.64
CA TRP A 31 -9.20 1.43 15.24
C TRP A 31 -9.16 -0.09 15.23
N SER A 32 -9.74 -0.75 16.25
CA SER A 32 -9.80 -2.21 16.29
C SER A 32 -10.64 -2.79 15.15
N GLY A 33 -11.79 -2.19 14.85
CA GLY A 33 -12.61 -2.58 13.71
C GLY A 33 -11.90 -2.37 12.38
N GLN A 34 -11.26 -1.21 12.20
CA GLN A 34 -10.52 -0.89 10.98
C GLN A 34 -9.28 -1.77 10.80
N ALA A 35 -8.55 -2.08 11.88
CA ALA A 35 -7.40 -2.97 11.84
C ALA A 35 -7.78 -4.35 11.29
N PHE A 36 -8.89 -4.93 11.77
CA PHE A 36 -9.37 -6.21 11.28
C PHE A 36 -9.83 -6.11 9.81
N SER A 37 -10.55 -5.05 9.44
CA SER A 37 -10.99 -4.81 8.06
C SER A 37 -9.82 -4.69 7.10
N VAL A 38 -8.77 -3.94 7.44
CA VAL A 38 -7.57 -3.75 6.59
C VAL A 38 -6.83 -5.08 6.37
N ILE A 39 -6.68 -5.90 7.43
CA ILE A 39 -6.00 -7.21 7.33
C ILE A 39 -6.82 -8.16 6.44
N THR A 40 -8.13 -8.27 6.68
CA THR A 40 -9.00 -9.17 5.90
C THR A 40 -9.13 -8.72 4.45
N SER A 41 -9.20 -7.42 4.20
CA SER A 41 -9.23 -6.84 2.86
C SER A 41 -7.93 -7.09 2.09
N GLY A 42 -6.78 -6.92 2.75
CA GLY A 42 -5.49 -7.26 2.16
C GLY A 42 -5.37 -8.77 1.86
N ALA A 43 -5.77 -9.61 2.81
CA ALA A 43 -5.77 -11.07 2.64
C ALA A 43 -6.65 -11.52 1.47
N SER A 44 -7.85 -10.93 1.32
CA SER A 44 -8.76 -11.21 0.20
C SER A 44 -8.14 -10.81 -1.15
N GLY A 45 -7.47 -9.68 -1.22
CA GLY A 45 -6.73 -9.25 -2.41
C GLY A 45 -5.68 -10.29 -2.83
N TRP A 46 -4.88 -10.78 -1.88
CA TRP A 46 -3.86 -11.79 -2.14
C TRP A 46 -4.45 -13.19 -2.42
N ALA A 47 -5.60 -13.52 -1.83
CA ALA A 47 -6.34 -14.75 -2.18
C ALA A 47 -6.82 -14.72 -3.64
N ILE A 48 -7.30 -13.59 -4.13
CA ILE A 48 -7.65 -13.39 -5.55
C ILE A 48 -6.41 -13.58 -6.44
N ILE A 49 -5.28 -12.94 -6.09
CA ILE A 49 -4.02 -13.06 -6.82
C ILE A 49 -3.58 -14.53 -6.89
N TRP A 50 -3.61 -15.24 -5.77
CA TRP A 50 -3.21 -16.64 -5.72
C TRP A 50 -4.19 -17.56 -6.46
N HIS A 51 -5.50 -17.28 -6.38
CA HIS A 51 -6.51 -18.00 -7.16
C HIS A 51 -6.24 -17.87 -8.66
N VAL A 52 -6.06 -16.66 -9.17
CA VAL A 52 -5.75 -16.41 -10.59
C VAL A 52 -4.41 -17.07 -10.99
N THR A 53 -3.42 -17.05 -10.11
CA THR A 53 -2.14 -17.74 -10.32
C THR A 53 -2.30 -19.23 -10.52
N THR A 54 -3.19 -19.87 -9.73
CA THR A 54 -3.36 -21.32 -9.74
C THR A 54 -4.32 -21.82 -10.81
N THR A 55 -5.31 -21.01 -11.20
CA THR A 55 -6.37 -21.39 -12.15
C THR A 55 -6.04 -20.97 -13.58
N GLU A 56 -5.49 -19.76 -13.78
CA GLU A 56 -5.29 -19.17 -15.11
C GLU A 56 -3.88 -19.39 -15.66
N GLY A 57 -2.87 -19.36 -14.78
CA GLY A 57 -1.48 -19.60 -15.14
C GLY A 57 -0.86 -18.62 -16.14
N SER A 58 -1.51 -17.46 -16.39
CA SER A 58 -1.08 -16.44 -17.34
C SER A 58 -0.57 -15.18 -16.61
N ALA A 59 0.64 -14.74 -16.96
CA ALA A 59 1.23 -13.53 -16.42
C ALA A 59 0.40 -12.28 -16.80
N LEU A 60 -0.18 -12.26 -18.01
CA LEU A 60 -1.02 -11.13 -18.46
C LEU A 60 -2.33 -11.07 -17.66
N LYS A 61 -3.01 -12.20 -17.43
CA LYS A 61 -4.24 -12.25 -16.64
C LYS A 61 -3.97 -11.84 -15.18
N LEU A 62 -2.87 -12.32 -14.61
CA LEU A 62 -2.46 -11.93 -13.26
C LEU A 62 -2.20 -10.43 -13.16
N ALA A 63 -1.44 -9.88 -14.11
CA ALA A 63 -1.19 -8.46 -14.18
C ALA A 63 -2.47 -7.63 -14.37
N LEU A 64 -3.43 -8.11 -15.17
CA LEU A 64 -4.70 -7.43 -15.40
C LEU A 64 -5.53 -7.33 -14.12
N VAL A 65 -5.68 -8.41 -13.36
CA VAL A 65 -6.45 -8.37 -12.10
C VAL A 65 -5.76 -7.48 -11.06
N MET A 66 -4.43 -7.51 -10.98
CA MET A 66 -3.67 -6.63 -10.08
C MET A 66 -3.78 -5.15 -10.50
N ALA A 67 -3.69 -4.85 -11.80
CA ALA A 67 -3.88 -3.49 -12.31
C ALA A 67 -5.29 -2.97 -12.02
N LEU A 68 -6.33 -3.78 -12.24
CA LEU A 68 -7.72 -3.44 -11.94
C LEU A 68 -8.00 -3.28 -10.45
N SER A 69 -7.25 -3.97 -9.59
CA SER A 69 -7.32 -3.79 -8.13
C SER A 69 -6.68 -2.50 -7.65
N GLN A 70 -5.73 -1.91 -8.40
CA GLN A 70 -4.94 -0.75 -7.96
C GLN A 70 -5.29 0.53 -8.73
N LEU A 71 -5.61 0.42 -10.02
CA LEU A 71 -5.82 1.58 -10.87
C LEU A 71 -7.01 2.45 -10.42
N PRO A 72 -8.19 1.89 -10.08
CA PRO A 72 -9.30 2.70 -9.58
C PRO A 72 -8.94 3.42 -8.26
N LEU A 73 -8.19 2.77 -7.37
CA LEU A 73 -7.73 3.36 -6.12
C LEU A 73 -6.91 4.63 -6.39
N GLY A 74 -5.94 4.56 -7.30
CA GLY A 74 -5.11 5.72 -7.67
C GLY A 74 -5.89 6.82 -8.38
N LEU A 75 -6.74 6.47 -9.35
CA LEU A 75 -7.49 7.44 -10.14
C LEU A 75 -8.59 8.16 -9.36
N LEU A 76 -9.26 7.45 -8.44
CA LEU A 76 -10.39 7.97 -7.68
C LEU A 76 -9.98 8.59 -6.34
N ALA A 77 -8.73 8.41 -5.87
CA ALA A 77 -8.25 8.99 -4.61
C ALA A 77 -8.49 10.51 -4.48
N PRO A 78 -8.30 11.35 -5.53
CA PRO A 78 -8.64 12.77 -5.45
C PRO A 78 -10.13 13.04 -5.25
N LEU A 79 -10.99 12.20 -5.84
CA LEU A 79 -12.45 12.27 -5.63
C LEU A 79 -12.82 11.81 -4.22
N GLY A 80 -12.09 10.83 -3.66
CA GLY A 80 -12.20 10.41 -2.27
C GLY A 80 -11.90 11.56 -1.30
N GLY A 81 -10.84 12.33 -1.56
CA GLY A 81 -10.53 13.55 -0.80
C GLY A 81 -11.65 14.58 -0.87
N LEU A 82 -12.15 14.87 -2.06
CA LEU A 82 -13.29 15.79 -2.25
C LEU A 82 -14.56 15.31 -1.53
N ALA A 83 -14.82 14.00 -1.57
CA ALA A 83 -15.97 13.42 -0.85
C ALA A 83 -15.81 13.54 0.66
N ALA A 84 -14.59 13.32 1.19
CA ALA A 84 -14.28 13.49 2.61
C ALA A 84 -14.44 14.94 3.11
N ASP A 85 -14.27 15.92 2.21
CA ASP A 85 -14.46 17.34 2.51
C ASP A 85 -15.93 17.76 2.40
N ARG A 86 -16.70 17.20 1.44
CA ARG A 86 -18.08 17.61 1.18
C ARG A 86 -19.13 16.85 1.97
N TYR A 87 -18.88 15.58 2.27
CA TYR A 87 -19.86 14.71 2.91
C TYR A 87 -19.43 14.35 4.34
N ASN A 88 -20.38 13.81 5.09
CA ASN A 88 -20.11 13.28 6.42
C ASN A 88 -19.05 12.15 6.30
N ARG A 89 -17.86 12.37 6.85
CA ARG A 89 -16.70 11.45 6.77
C ARG A 89 -17.04 10.06 7.27
N ARG A 90 -17.85 9.95 8.34
CA ARG A 90 -18.34 8.68 8.87
C ARG A 90 -19.19 7.94 7.82
N ALA A 91 -20.10 8.64 7.16
CA ALA A 91 -20.95 8.05 6.12
C ALA A 91 -20.12 7.58 4.92
N VAL A 92 -19.12 8.38 4.50
CA VAL A 92 -18.17 8.00 3.43
C VAL A 92 -17.43 6.72 3.79
N MET A 93 -16.88 6.61 5.01
CA MET A 93 -16.17 5.42 5.46
C MET A 93 -17.09 4.19 5.51
N ILE A 94 -18.31 4.32 6.07
CA ILE A 94 -19.30 3.23 6.14
C ILE A 94 -19.68 2.74 4.75
N VAL A 95 -19.97 3.65 3.82
CA VAL A 95 -20.33 3.29 2.43
C VAL A 95 -19.14 2.61 1.73
N SER A 96 -17.93 3.08 1.97
CA SER A 96 -16.72 2.48 1.41
C SER A 96 -16.49 1.06 1.93
N ASP A 97 -16.55 0.84 3.24
CA ASP A 97 -16.35 -0.48 3.85
C ASP A 97 -17.43 -1.47 3.42
N LEU A 98 -18.72 -1.07 3.50
CA LEU A 98 -19.84 -1.91 3.08
C LEU A 98 -19.81 -2.19 1.58
N GLY A 99 -19.50 -1.18 0.77
CA GLY A 99 -19.40 -1.33 -0.69
C GLY A 99 -18.31 -2.32 -1.07
N ALA A 100 -17.09 -2.15 -0.55
CA ALA A 100 -15.99 -3.06 -0.81
C ALA A 100 -16.28 -4.49 -0.31
N GLY A 101 -16.76 -4.62 0.94
CA GLY A 101 -17.12 -5.91 1.52
C GLY A 101 -18.26 -6.61 0.78
N SER A 102 -19.28 -5.86 0.32
CA SER A 102 -20.39 -6.41 -0.46
C SER A 102 -19.94 -6.94 -1.82
N MET A 103 -18.98 -6.26 -2.48
CA MET A 103 -18.39 -6.77 -3.73
C MET A 103 -17.63 -8.06 -3.49
N SER A 104 -16.87 -8.14 -2.41
CA SER A 104 -16.18 -9.38 -2.02
C SER A 104 -17.15 -10.52 -1.69
N LEU A 105 -18.22 -10.22 -0.95
CA LEU A 105 -19.25 -11.22 -0.66
C LEU A 105 -19.98 -11.69 -1.92
N ALA A 106 -20.32 -10.77 -2.83
CA ALA A 106 -20.96 -11.14 -4.09
C ALA A 106 -20.08 -12.07 -4.93
N LEU A 107 -18.78 -11.75 -5.03
CA LEU A 107 -17.81 -12.63 -5.69
C LEU A 107 -17.67 -13.97 -4.95
N ALA A 108 -17.71 -14.00 -3.61
CA ALA A 108 -17.67 -15.23 -2.82
C ALA A 108 -18.86 -16.15 -3.15
N VAL A 109 -20.07 -15.60 -3.23
CA VAL A 109 -21.30 -16.34 -3.56
C VAL A 109 -21.23 -16.87 -5.00
N LEU A 110 -20.76 -16.06 -5.96
CA LEU A 110 -20.60 -16.49 -7.35
C LEU A 110 -19.55 -17.61 -7.47
N ALA A 111 -18.41 -17.47 -6.80
CA ALA A 111 -17.38 -18.50 -6.78
C ALA A 111 -17.87 -19.81 -6.11
N TRP A 112 -18.65 -19.70 -5.04
CA TRP A 112 -19.27 -20.85 -4.38
C TRP A 112 -20.24 -21.59 -5.30
N SER A 113 -21.01 -20.87 -6.12
CA SER A 113 -21.98 -21.44 -7.07
C SER A 113 -21.34 -21.94 -8.39
N GLY A 114 -20.01 -21.91 -8.49
CA GLY A 114 -19.28 -22.34 -9.70
C GLY A 114 -19.20 -21.31 -10.83
N HIS A 115 -19.64 -20.08 -10.58
CA HIS A 115 -19.63 -18.96 -11.57
C HIS A 115 -18.51 -17.97 -11.30
N GLY A 116 -17.35 -18.42 -10.80
CA GLY A 116 -16.18 -17.59 -10.50
C GLY A 116 -15.27 -17.33 -11.71
N ASP A 117 -15.84 -16.96 -12.87
CA ASP A 117 -15.07 -16.71 -14.09
C ASP A 117 -14.08 -15.55 -13.94
N PHE A 118 -12.95 -15.61 -14.65
CA PHE A 118 -11.90 -14.57 -14.62
C PHE A 118 -12.44 -13.15 -14.88
N ALA A 119 -13.38 -13.01 -15.83
CA ALA A 119 -13.99 -11.71 -16.13
C ALA A 119 -14.75 -11.12 -14.92
N LEU A 120 -15.50 -11.97 -14.19
CA LEU A 120 -16.20 -11.54 -12.98
C LEU A 120 -15.22 -11.18 -11.87
N ILE A 121 -14.14 -11.94 -11.68
CA ILE A 121 -13.07 -11.60 -10.74
C ILE A 121 -12.52 -10.20 -11.04
N CYS A 122 -12.23 -9.89 -12.30
CA CYS A 122 -11.75 -8.57 -12.73
C CYS A 122 -12.75 -7.45 -12.43
N VAL A 123 -14.03 -7.66 -12.74
CA VAL A 123 -15.09 -6.66 -12.50
C VAL A 123 -15.24 -6.39 -10.99
N PHE A 124 -15.35 -7.43 -10.17
CA PHE A 124 -15.52 -7.26 -8.73
C PHE A 124 -14.27 -6.69 -8.05
N ALA A 125 -13.06 -7.06 -8.50
CA ALA A 125 -11.81 -6.47 -8.03
C ALA A 125 -11.75 -4.96 -8.32
N ALA A 126 -12.14 -4.54 -9.52
CA ALA A 126 -12.22 -3.12 -9.89
C ALA A 126 -13.27 -2.36 -9.07
N LEU A 127 -14.50 -2.89 -8.95
CA LEU A 127 -15.57 -2.27 -8.16
C LEU A 127 -15.19 -2.14 -6.68
N ARG A 128 -14.59 -3.17 -6.10
CA ARG A 128 -14.06 -3.16 -4.73
C ARG A 128 -13.03 -2.03 -4.56
N SER A 129 -12.10 -1.91 -5.49
CA SER A 129 -11.09 -0.85 -5.50
C SER A 129 -11.67 0.55 -5.62
N CYS A 130 -12.77 0.73 -6.39
CA CYS A 130 -13.50 1.99 -6.44
C CYS A 130 -14.02 2.42 -5.06
N PHE A 131 -14.62 1.52 -4.30
CA PHE A 131 -15.08 1.83 -2.95
C PHE A 131 -13.92 2.15 -2.00
N GLN A 132 -12.84 1.37 -2.05
CA GLN A 132 -11.66 1.59 -1.20
C GLN A 132 -10.98 2.95 -1.41
N ALA A 133 -11.09 3.53 -2.61
CA ALA A 133 -10.49 4.83 -2.94
C ALA A 133 -11.04 5.99 -2.07
N PHE A 134 -12.23 5.84 -1.52
CA PHE A 134 -12.87 6.86 -0.67
C PHE A 134 -12.56 6.68 0.82
N HIS A 135 -12.18 5.47 1.24
CA HIS A 135 -11.99 5.15 2.66
C HIS A 135 -10.80 5.89 3.28
N PHE A 136 -9.60 5.75 2.70
CA PHE A 136 -8.37 6.30 3.28
C PHE A 136 -8.39 7.83 3.42
N PRO A 137 -8.82 8.63 2.42
CA PRO A 137 -8.95 10.07 2.58
C PRO A 137 -9.92 10.47 3.69
N ALA A 138 -11.06 9.78 3.79
CA ALA A 138 -12.06 10.07 4.82
C ALA A 138 -11.54 9.77 6.23
N MET A 139 -10.83 8.64 6.40
CA MET A 139 -10.19 8.27 7.68
C MET A 139 -9.13 9.28 8.09
N SER A 140 -8.21 9.62 7.17
CA SER A 140 -7.15 10.61 7.42
C SER A 140 -7.70 11.98 7.81
N ALA A 141 -8.81 12.41 7.19
CA ALA A 141 -9.48 13.66 7.52
C ALA A 141 -10.24 13.61 8.86
N ALA A 142 -10.69 12.43 9.30
CA ALA A 142 -11.43 12.28 10.55
C ALA A 142 -10.52 12.27 11.80
N MET A 143 -9.30 11.75 11.70
CA MET A 143 -8.39 11.57 12.84
C MET A 143 -8.09 12.85 13.64
N PRO A 144 -7.77 14.02 13.04
CA PRO A 144 -7.51 15.24 13.78
C PRO A 144 -8.71 15.76 14.58
N MET A 145 -9.93 15.28 14.26
CA MET A 145 -11.16 15.66 14.94
C MET A 145 -11.46 14.80 16.17
N LEU A 146 -10.84 13.63 16.26
CA LEU A 146 -11.11 12.62 17.28
C LEU A 146 -10.00 12.53 18.33
N VAL A 147 -8.83 13.12 18.06
CA VAL A 147 -7.62 12.95 18.85
C VAL A 147 -7.10 14.30 19.32
N PRO A 148 -6.70 14.48 20.61
CA PRO A 148 -5.96 15.66 21.04
C PRO A 148 -4.64 15.82 20.29
N GLU A 149 -4.25 17.05 20.00
CA GLU A 149 -3.03 17.37 19.22
C GLU A 149 -1.78 16.64 19.76
N LYS A 150 -1.59 16.62 21.08
CA LYS A 150 -0.48 15.92 21.73
C LYS A 150 -0.39 14.41 21.47
N HIS A 151 -1.48 13.77 21.05
CA HIS A 151 -1.56 12.34 20.76
C HIS A 151 -1.66 12.01 19.26
N LEU A 152 -1.88 13.00 18.41
CA LEU A 152 -2.08 12.82 16.97
C LEU A 152 -0.89 12.11 16.32
N MET A 153 0.34 12.46 16.70
CA MET A 153 1.55 11.79 16.20
C MET A 153 1.58 10.29 16.56
N ARG A 154 1.16 9.93 17.78
CA ARG A 154 1.10 8.52 18.21
C ARG A 154 0.08 7.73 17.38
N ILE A 155 -1.09 8.30 17.11
CA ILE A 155 -2.13 7.64 16.31
C ILE A 155 -1.65 7.48 14.87
N ASN A 156 -1.08 8.51 14.25
CA ASN A 156 -0.52 8.41 12.90
C ASN A 156 0.61 7.37 12.82
N THR A 157 1.43 7.24 13.86
CA THR A 157 2.47 6.19 13.93
C THR A 157 1.85 4.80 14.02
N LEU A 158 0.76 4.65 14.78
CA LEU A 158 0.01 3.38 14.83
C LEU A 158 -0.62 3.05 13.48
N ASP A 159 -1.21 4.02 12.76
CA ASP A 159 -1.73 3.83 11.40
C ASP A 159 -0.65 3.34 10.44
N GLN A 160 0.53 3.95 10.49
CA GLN A 160 1.67 3.51 9.68
C GLN A 160 2.14 2.10 10.06
N ALA A 161 2.20 1.78 11.35
CA ALA A 161 2.56 0.44 11.82
C ALA A 161 1.55 -0.61 11.37
N MET A 162 0.25 -0.33 11.46
CA MET A 162 -0.82 -1.21 10.98
C MET A 162 -0.75 -1.42 9.47
N SER A 163 -0.52 -0.35 8.71
CA SER A 163 -0.32 -0.44 7.25
C SER A 163 0.89 -1.30 6.91
N ALA A 164 2.00 -1.15 7.63
CA ALA A 164 3.19 -1.97 7.45
C ALA A 164 2.93 -3.44 7.78
N ILE A 165 2.28 -3.73 8.92
CA ILE A 165 1.91 -5.09 9.33
C ILE A 165 0.95 -5.72 8.30
N SER A 166 -0.03 -4.95 7.81
CA SER A 166 -0.95 -5.44 6.78
C SER A 166 -0.22 -5.73 5.48
N ASN A 167 0.62 -4.82 5.00
CA ASN A 167 1.37 -5.01 3.74
C ASN A 167 2.32 -6.21 3.79
N ILE A 168 2.89 -6.51 4.96
CA ILE A 168 3.78 -7.67 5.16
C ILE A 168 2.96 -8.95 5.39
N GLY A 169 1.92 -8.87 6.21
CA GLY A 169 1.15 -10.04 6.64
C GLY A 169 0.06 -10.47 5.66
N ALA A 170 -0.55 -9.53 4.93
CA ALA A 170 -1.68 -9.83 4.05
C ALA A 170 -1.36 -10.86 2.96
N PRO A 171 -0.19 -10.83 2.29
CA PRO A 171 0.18 -11.87 1.33
C PRO A 171 0.20 -13.27 1.98
N ALA A 172 0.91 -13.40 3.09
CA ALA A 172 1.05 -14.66 3.80
C ALA A 172 -0.30 -15.19 4.30
N ILE A 173 -1.09 -14.33 4.95
CA ILE A 173 -2.41 -14.67 5.50
C ILE A 173 -3.38 -15.02 4.36
N GLY A 174 -3.42 -14.23 3.30
CA GLY A 174 -4.35 -14.41 2.17
C GLY A 174 -4.10 -15.71 1.43
N ILE A 175 -2.86 -16.03 1.12
CA ILE A 175 -2.48 -17.28 0.46
C ILE A 175 -2.73 -18.48 1.37
N ALA A 176 -2.42 -18.38 2.68
CA ALA A 176 -2.69 -19.44 3.65
C ALA A 176 -4.19 -19.72 3.80
N LEU A 177 -5.01 -18.67 3.96
CA LEU A 177 -6.47 -18.82 4.05
C LEU A 177 -7.07 -19.41 2.77
N TYR A 178 -6.64 -18.93 1.62
CA TYR A 178 -7.06 -19.50 0.34
C TYR A 178 -6.69 -20.98 0.24
N SER A 179 -5.47 -21.35 0.61
CA SER A 179 -4.98 -22.73 0.51
C SER A 179 -5.69 -23.68 1.47
N ALA A 180 -6.12 -23.18 2.63
CA ALA A 180 -6.82 -23.98 3.64
C ALA A 180 -8.34 -24.06 3.42
N PHE A 181 -8.97 -22.96 2.99
CA PHE A 181 -10.43 -22.81 2.99
C PHE A 181 -11.02 -22.39 1.64
N GLY A 182 -10.17 -22.07 0.64
CA GLY A 182 -10.59 -21.64 -0.69
C GLY A 182 -10.98 -20.14 -0.78
N LEU A 183 -11.24 -19.71 -2.02
CA LEU A 183 -11.56 -18.30 -2.33
C LEU A 183 -12.84 -17.81 -1.66
N PRO A 184 -13.99 -18.56 -1.68
CA PRO A 184 -15.25 -18.06 -1.13
C PRO A 184 -15.16 -17.72 0.36
N PHE A 185 -14.47 -18.55 1.15
CA PHE A 185 -14.29 -18.33 2.58
C PHE A 185 -13.48 -17.04 2.84
N THR A 186 -12.35 -16.89 2.13
CA THR A 186 -11.47 -15.73 2.34
C THR A 186 -12.15 -14.41 1.98
N LEU A 187 -12.92 -14.39 0.88
CA LEU A 187 -13.72 -13.23 0.49
C LEU A 187 -14.86 -12.94 1.47
N GLY A 188 -15.52 -13.97 2.01
CA GLY A 188 -16.55 -13.85 3.05
C GLY A 188 -15.99 -13.26 4.35
N LEU A 189 -14.73 -13.59 4.69
CA LEU A 189 -14.04 -13.02 5.86
C LEU A 189 -13.82 -11.50 5.72
N GLU A 190 -13.58 -10.99 4.53
CA GLU A 190 -13.50 -9.54 4.28
C GLU A 190 -14.83 -8.85 4.58
N PHE A 191 -15.96 -9.43 4.18
CA PHE A 191 -17.27 -8.86 4.52
C PHE A 191 -17.50 -8.80 6.04
N THR A 192 -17.09 -9.83 6.78
CA THR A 192 -17.16 -9.77 8.26
C THR A 192 -16.27 -8.68 8.84
N GLY A 193 -15.08 -8.47 8.26
CA GLY A 193 -14.20 -7.35 8.59
C GLY A 193 -14.83 -6.00 8.36
N ALA A 194 -15.49 -5.82 7.21
CA ALA A 194 -16.23 -4.61 6.90
C ALA A 194 -17.38 -4.36 7.88
N LEU A 195 -18.12 -5.39 8.29
CA LEU A 195 -19.18 -5.26 9.30
C LEU A 195 -18.64 -4.83 10.66
N LEU A 196 -17.49 -5.38 11.10
CA LEU A 196 -16.84 -4.98 12.35
C LEU A 196 -16.35 -3.53 12.29
N ALA A 197 -15.76 -3.11 11.17
CA ALA A 197 -15.35 -1.73 10.96
C ALA A 197 -16.56 -0.78 11.02
N VAL A 198 -17.65 -1.12 10.34
CA VAL A 198 -18.90 -0.35 10.35
C VAL A 198 -19.52 -0.30 11.74
N ALA A 199 -19.53 -1.41 12.49
CA ALA A 199 -19.99 -1.42 13.87
C ALA A 199 -19.17 -0.45 14.76
N GLY A 200 -17.84 -0.46 14.63
CA GLY A 200 -16.97 0.50 15.31
C GLY A 200 -17.28 1.95 14.95
N LEU A 201 -17.46 2.24 13.67
CA LEU A 201 -17.85 3.56 13.18
C LEU A 201 -19.27 3.95 13.62
N ALA A 202 -20.20 2.99 13.72
CA ALA A 202 -21.56 3.25 14.16
C ALA A 202 -21.64 3.68 15.62
N LEU A 203 -20.76 3.18 16.47
CA LEU A 203 -20.65 3.57 17.88
C LEU A 203 -19.95 4.92 18.05
N ALA A 204 -19.15 5.36 17.08
CA ALA A 204 -18.40 6.60 17.14
C ALA A 204 -19.23 7.78 16.62
N ARG A 205 -19.21 8.91 17.33
CA ARG A 205 -19.76 10.19 16.86
C ARG A 205 -18.64 10.99 16.22
N ILE A 206 -18.52 10.93 14.90
CA ILE A 206 -17.57 11.77 14.14
C ILE A 206 -18.30 13.07 13.79
N PRO A 207 -17.82 14.24 14.24
CA PRO A 207 -18.44 15.51 13.93
C PRO A 207 -18.41 15.78 12.42
N SER A 208 -19.50 16.30 11.85
CA SER A 208 -19.49 16.84 10.48
C SER A 208 -18.84 18.22 10.48
N VAL A 209 -18.07 18.51 9.44
CA VAL A 209 -17.48 19.84 9.18
C VAL A 209 -18.07 20.35 7.89
N GLU A 210 -18.63 21.55 7.91
CA GLU A 210 -18.85 22.32 6.69
C GLU A 210 -17.49 22.75 6.16
N ALA A 211 -17.10 22.28 5.00
CA ALA A 211 -15.81 22.58 4.42
C ALA A 211 -15.85 23.92 3.67
N GLU A 212 -14.85 24.75 3.88
CA GLU A 212 -14.47 25.80 2.92
C GLU A 212 -14.14 25.13 1.59
N MET A 213 -14.50 25.75 0.46
CA MET A 213 -14.26 25.20 -0.86
C MET A 213 -12.79 24.81 -1.05
N PRO A 214 -12.44 23.55 -1.24
CA PRO A 214 -11.05 23.13 -1.41
C PRO A 214 -10.49 23.70 -2.73
N PRO A 215 -9.18 24.01 -2.80
CA PRO A 215 -8.54 24.38 -4.05
C PRO A 215 -8.69 23.27 -5.08
N THR A 216 -8.80 23.63 -6.36
CA THR A 216 -8.98 22.65 -7.43
C THR A 216 -7.85 21.61 -7.43
N VAL A 217 -8.19 20.34 -7.64
CA VAL A 217 -7.22 19.20 -7.69
C VAL A 217 -6.08 19.52 -8.65
N MET A 218 -6.37 20.08 -9.83
CA MET A 218 -5.37 20.47 -10.81
C MET A 218 -4.43 21.58 -10.27
N GLY A 219 -4.95 22.49 -9.46
CA GLY A 219 -4.15 23.52 -8.80
C GLY A 219 -3.14 22.92 -7.81
N GLN A 220 -3.56 21.92 -7.04
CA GLN A 220 -2.68 21.21 -6.09
C GLN A 220 -1.57 20.43 -6.82
N ILE A 221 -1.92 19.71 -7.88
CA ILE A 221 -0.97 18.97 -8.74
C ILE A 221 0.08 19.93 -9.32
N ARG A 222 -0.36 21.04 -9.91
CA ARG A 222 0.55 22.04 -10.50
C ARG A 222 1.47 22.67 -9.46
N GLN A 223 0.97 22.94 -8.27
CA GLN A 223 1.77 23.49 -7.18
C GLN A 223 2.78 22.48 -6.62
N GLY A 224 2.37 21.20 -6.47
CA GLY A 224 3.26 20.11 -6.07
C GLY A 224 4.41 19.92 -7.07
N TRP A 225 4.10 19.85 -8.36
CA TRP A 225 5.11 19.79 -9.42
C TRP A 225 6.07 21.01 -9.39
N ARG A 226 5.54 22.22 -9.28
CA ARG A 226 6.37 23.42 -9.21
C ARG A 226 7.29 23.42 -7.99
N ALA A 227 6.82 22.93 -6.85
CA ALA A 227 7.64 22.83 -5.64
C ALA A 227 8.82 21.85 -5.81
N LEU A 228 8.62 20.73 -6.50
CA LEU A 228 9.66 19.73 -6.77
C LEU A 228 10.60 20.14 -7.90
N SER A 229 10.08 20.79 -8.95
CA SER A 229 10.85 21.16 -10.15
C SER A 229 11.88 22.26 -9.95
N THR A 230 11.91 22.91 -8.78
CA THR A 230 12.92 23.91 -8.43
C THR A 230 14.32 23.30 -8.26
N ASN A 231 14.41 22.01 -7.93
CA ASN A 231 15.68 21.29 -7.73
C ASN A 231 15.78 20.14 -8.76
N ARG A 232 16.67 20.28 -9.76
CA ARG A 232 16.89 19.27 -10.79
C ARG A 232 17.33 17.91 -10.23
N GLY A 233 18.19 17.90 -9.21
CA GLY A 233 18.64 16.68 -8.56
C GLY A 233 17.47 15.90 -7.94
N LEU A 234 16.56 16.63 -7.27
CA LEU A 234 15.36 16.03 -6.67
C LEU A 234 14.41 15.45 -7.74
N VAL A 235 14.23 16.16 -8.85
CA VAL A 235 13.43 15.65 -9.98
C VAL A 235 14.01 14.35 -10.54
N VAL A 236 15.32 14.28 -10.74
CA VAL A 236 16.02 13.07 -11.22
C VAL A 236 15.83 11.91 -10.24
N LEU A 237 16.00 12.15 -8.94
CA LEU A 237 15.81 11.11 -7.91
C LEU A 237 14.36 10.62 -7.85
N ILE A 238 13.38 11.53 -7.95
CA ILE A 238 11.96 11.18 -7.99
C ILE A 238 11.64 10.34 -9.23
N ALA A 239 12.13 10.75 -10.41
CA ALA A 239 11.95 9.98 -11.63
C ALA A 239 12.60 8.59 -11.54
N ALA A 240 13.82 8.51 -11.03
CA ALA A 240 14.54 7.25 -10.80
C ALA A 240 13.77 6.32 -9.85
N LEU A 241 13.28 6.86 -8.71
CA LEU A 241 12.46 6.08 -7.78
C LEU A 241 11.15 5.62 -8.44
N THR A 242 10.46 6.50 -9.15
CA THR A 242 9.19 6.18 -9.80
C THR A 242 9.36 5.03 -10.81
N VAL A 243 10.38 5.10 -11.66
CA VAL A 243 10.68 4.03 -12.62
C VAL A 243 11.17 2.76 -11.91
N GLY A 244 11.98 2.89 -10.86
CA GLY A 244 12.38 1.76 -10.02
C GLY A 244 11.18 1.05 -9.37
N MET A 245 10.21 1.80 -8.86
CA MET A 245 8.96 1.24 -8.30
C MET A 245 8.10 0.58 -9.37
N MET A 246 8.06 1.13 -10.60
CA MET A 246 7.41 0.48 -11.75
C MET A 246 8.01 -0.91 -12.04
N VAL A 247 9.34 -1.01 -12.11
CA VAL A 247 10.03 -2.28 -12.38
C VAL A 247 9.85 -3.25 -11.20
N PHE A 248 9.92 -2.75 -9.97
CA PHE A 248 9.65 -3.57 -8.78
C PHE A 248 8.22 -4.12 -8.78
N ALA A 249 7.22 -3.29 -9.10
CA ALA A 249 5.83 -3.71 -9.22
C ALA A 249 5.63 -4.76 -10.32
N ALA A 250 6.39 -4.67 -11.43
CA ALA A 250 6.37 -5.65 -12.50
C ALA A 250 6.80 -7.05 -12.01
N ILE A 251 7.92 -7.14 -11.27
CA ILE A 251 8.39 -8.43 -10.73
C ILE A 251 7.50 -8.95 -9.61
N GLN A 252 6.99 -8.06 -8.73
CA GLN A 252 6.06 -8.43 -7.66
C GLN A 252 4.75 -9.03 -8.23
N ALA A 253 4.26 -8.49 -9.34
CA ALA A 253 3.05 -8.98 -9.98
C ALA A 253 3.18 -10.43 -10.47
N VAL A 254 4.34 -10.82 -10.98
CA VAL A 254 4.57 -12.16 -11.53
C VAL A 254 5.28 -13.10 -10.56
N TYR A 255 5.67 -12.62 -9.37
CA TYR A 255 6.32 -13.45 -8.34
C TYR A 255 5.52 -14.70 -7.94
N PRO A 256 4.19 -14.63 -7.68
CA PRO A 256 3.40 -15.82 -7.37
C PRO A 256 3.39 -16.83 -8.52
N LEU A 257 3.38 -16.35 -9.76
CA LEU A 257 3.43 -17.18 -10.97
C LEU A 257 4.80 -17.86 -11.11
N MET A 258 5.90 -17.13 -10.87
CA MET A 258 7.26 -17.67 -10.82
C MET A 258 7.37 -18.79 -9.79
N ALA A 259 6.89 -18.55 -8.56
CA ALA A 259 6.90 -19.51 -7.49
C ALA A 259 6.12 -20.78 -7.86
N LYS A 260 4.94 -20.63 -8.46
CA LYS A 260 4.07 -21.77 -8.82
C LYS A 260 4.56 -22.52 -10.05
N GLN A 261 4.82 -21.83 -11.17
CA GLN A 261 5.10 -22.49 -12.46
C GLN A 261 6.55 -22.94 -12.60
N HIS A 262 7.51 -22.11 -12.16
CA HIS A 262 8.92 -22.43 -12.34
C HIS A 262 9.47 -23.31 -11.21
N PHE A 263 9.06 -23.03 -9.96
CA PHE A 263 9.56 -23.76 -8.79
C PHE A 263 8.59 -24.83 -8.25
N GLY A 264 7.35 -24.92 -8.76
CA GLY A 264 6.35 -25.89 -8.31
C GLY A 264 5.88 -25.67 -6.87
N ALA A 265 6.07 -24.44 -6.32
CA ALA A 265 5.73 -24.15 -4.94
C ALA A 265 4.21 -24.24 -4.70
N ASP A 266 3.83 -24.78 -3.56
CA ASP A 266 2.46 -24.79 -3.08
C ASP A 266 2.11 -23.49 -2.32
N GLY A 267 0.83 -23.32 -1.96
CA GLY A 267 0.38 -22.12 -1.26
C GLY A 267 1.03 -21.93 0.12
N GLY A 268 1.35 -23.00 0.83
CA GLY A 268 2.04 -22.96 2.11
C GLY A 268 3.47 -22.44 1.97
N MET A 269 4.19 -22.95 0.96
CA MET A 269 5.55 -22.49 0.65
C MET A 269 5.57 -21.00 0.26
N VAL A 270 4.62 -20.55 -0.58
CA VAL A 270 4.56 -19.14 -1.02
C VAL A 270 4.13 -18.24 0.13
N SER A 271 3.17 -18.66 0.96
CA SER A 271 2.78 -17.93 2.17
C SER A 271 3.97 -17.72 3.13
N LEU A 272 4.76 -18.76 3.36
CA LEU A 272 5.97 -18.68 4.19
C LEU A 272 7.04 -17.77 3.56
N ALA A 273 7.23 -17.86 2.25
CA ALA A 273 8.15 -17.00 1.51
C ALA A 273 7.78 -15.52 1.62
N GLU A 274 6.50 -15.18 1.49
CA GLU A 274 5.98 -13.81 1.68
C GLU A 274 6.21 -13.32 3.12
N ALA A 275 5.97 -14.18 4.12
CA ALA A 275 6.25 -13.83 5.52
C ALA A 275 7.75 -13.57 5.76
N ILE A 276 8.63 -14.37 5.18
CA ILE A 276 10.10 -14.18 5.28
C ILE A 276 10.53 -12.89 4.60
N THR A 277 10.12 -12.66 3.34
CA THR A 277 10.50 -11.46 2.58
C THR A 277 9.96 -10.17 3.21
N GLY A 278 8.73 -10.21 3.72
CA GLY A 278 8.15 -9.11 4.49
C GLY A 278 8.90 -8.83 5.80
N SER A 279 9.31 -9.88 6.52
CA SER A 279 10.15 -9.76 7.73
C SER A 279 11.53 -9.17 7.42
N CYS A 280 12.13 -9.55 6.29
CA CYS A 280 13.39 -8.98 5.81
C CYS A 280 13.23 -7.48 5.49
N MET A 281 12.13 -7.08 4.85
CA MET A 281 11.83 -5.68 4.57
C MET A 281 11.69 -4.85 5.86
N LEU A 282 10.99 -5.39 6.86
CA LEU A 282 10.88 -4.76 8.18
C LEU A 282 12.26 -4.65 8.86
N GLY A 283 13.07 -5.72 8.82
CA GLY A 283 14.43 -5.70 9.33
C GLY A 283 15.29 -4.61 8.68
N GLY A 284 15.19 -4.47 7.36
CA GLY A 284 15.85 -3.39 6.61
C GLY A 284 15.42 -1.99 7.04
N ALA A 285 14.12 -1.80 7.27
CA ALA A 285 13.56 -0.54 7.77
C ALA A 285 14.06 -0.22 9.20
N LEU A 286 14.13 -1.22 10.09
CA LEU A 286 14.65 -1.06 11.44
C LEU A 286 16.15 -0.71 11.45
N ILE A 287 16.95 -1.35 10.59
CA ILE A 287 18.37 -1.01 10.42
C ILE A 287 18.51 0.44 9.94
N MET A 288 17.69 0.84 8.95
CA MET A 288 17.69 2.21 8.44
C MET A 288 17.31 3.23 9.51
N MET A 289 16.30 2.91 10.33
CA MET A 289 15.86 3.75 11.44
C MET A 289 16.96 3.93 12.49
N ALA A 290 17.67 2.85 12.84
CA ALA A 290 18.75 2.87 13.82
C ALA A 290 19.98 3.63 13.32
N TRP A 291 20.32 3.50 12.02
CA TRP A 291 21.48 4.12 11.41
C TRP A 291 21.25 5.56 10.94
N GLY A 292 20.02 5.89 10.49
CA GLY A 292 19.65 7.22 10.00
C GLY A 292 20.16 7.56 8.60
N GLY A 293 20.74 6.61 7.85
CA GLY A 293 21.11 6.75 6.43
C GLY A 293 22.34 7.61 6.12
N GLY A 294 22.94 8.24 7.12
CA GLY A 294 24.15 9.05 6.96
C GLY A 294 23.93 10.41 6.29
N LYS A 295 25.01 11.02 5.77
CA LYS A 295 24.98 12.40 5.23
C LYS A 295 24.64 12.47 3.73
N ARG A 296 24.92 11.39 2.95
CA ARG A 296 24.78 11.38 1.48
C ARG A 296 23.60 10.50 1.05
N LEU A 297 22.38 10.95 1.30
CA LEU A 297 21.18 10.17 1.08
C LEU A 297 20.97 9.76 -0.40
N ALA A 298 21.30 10.63 -1.36
CA ALA A 298 21.21 10.31 -2.78
C ALA A 298 22.16 9.16 -3.18
N LEU A 299 23.43 9.21 -2.69
CA LEU A 299 24.38 8.13 -2.92
C LEU A 299 23.93 6.83 -2.25
N LEU A 300 23.36 6.89 -1.05
CA LEU A 300 22.79 5.73 -0.37
C LEU A 300 21.71 5.04 -1.22
N MET A 301 20.80 5.81 -1.82
CA MET A 301 19.76 5.29 -2.73
C MET A 301 20.40 4.58 -3.93
N GLY A 302 21.40 5.19 -4.57
CA GLY A 302 22.13 4.58 -5.69
C GLY A 302 22.83 3.27 -5.30
N CYS A 303 23.54 3.26 -4.16
CA CYS A 303 24.20 2.08 -3.63
C CYS A 303 23.20 0.96 -3.28
N ALA A 304 22.09 1.29 -2.62
CA ALA A 304 21.03 0.33 -2.30
C ALA A 304 20.47 -0.32 -3.57
N THR A 305 20.24 0.48 -4.62
CA THR A 305 19.75 -0.01 -5.92
C THR A 305 20.78 -0.93 -6.59
N LEU A 306 22.08 -0.59 -6.52
CA LEU A 306 23.18 -1.45 -7.03
C LEU A 306 23.27 -2.78 -6.27
N ILE A 307 23.07 -2.76 -4.95
CA ILE A 307 23.10 -3.98 -4.11
C ILE A 307 21.93 -4.90 -4.43
N VAL A 308 20.75 -4.36 -4.74
CA VAL A 308 19.55 -5.12 -5.08
C VAL A 308 19.65 -5.75 -6.48
N ALA A 309 20.41 -5.16 -7.39
CA ALA A 309 20.47 -5.58 -8.80
C ALA A 309 20.96 -7.02 -9.01
N PRO A 310 22.10 -7.47 -8.47
CA PRO A 310 22.62 -8.83 -8.67
C PRO A 310 21.67 -9.94 -8.17
N PRO A 311 21.12 -9.89 -6.94
CA PRO A 311 20.20 -10.92 -6.47
C PRO A 311 18.93 -11.01 -7.31
N ILE A 312 18.35 -9.87 -7.74
CA ILE A 312 17.16 -9.89 -8.60
C ILE A 312 17.51 -10.50 -9.97
N ALA A 313 18.64 -10.15 -10.57
CA ALA A 313 19.09 -10.74 -11.83
C ALA A 313 19.35 -12.26 -11.70
N ALA A 314 19.96 -12.69 -10.61
CA ALA A 314 20.29 -14.09 -10.35
C ALA A 314 19.07 -14.99 -10.23
N ILE A 315 17.92 -14.46 -9.75
CA ILE A 315 16.66 -15.21 -9.66
C ILE A 315 16.26 -15.80 -11.02
N GLY A 316 16.46 -15.06 -12.12
CA GLY A 316 16.11 -15.53 -13.46
C GLY A 316 16.94 -16.72 -13.96
N PHE A 317 18.04 -17.04 -13.32
CA PHE A 317 18.91 -18.19 -13.66
C PHE A 317 18.76 -19.38 -12.72
N LEU A 318 17.90 -19.30 -11.71
CA LEU A 318 17.72 -20.38 -10.74
C LEU A 318 17.07 -21.61 -11.40
N PRO A 319 17.55 -22.83 -11.12
CA PRO A 319 16.91 -24.06 -11.57
C PRO A 319 15.59 -24.29 -10.83
N PRO A 320 14.68 -25.14 -11.38
CA PRO A 320 13.37 -25.41 -10.77
C PRO A 320 13.38 -25.85 -9.31
N GLY A 321 14.45 -26.51 -8.83
CA GLY A 321 14.62 -26.87 -7.42
C GLY A 321 15.07 -25.73 -6.50
N GLY A 322 15.28 -24.52 -7.04
CA GLY A 322 15.88 -23.38 -6.33
C GLY A 322 14.92 -22.47 -5.57
N PHE A 323 13.72 -22.95 -5.16
CA PHE A 323 12.72 -22.10 -4.50
C PHE A 323 13.26 -21.35 -3.27
N TRP A 324 13.97 -22.03 -2.38
CA TRP A 324 14.51 -21.37 -1.18
C TRP A 324 15.66 -20.40 -1.49
N ALA A 325 16.38 -20.61 -2.60
CA ALA A 325 17.33 -19.62 -3.11
C ALA A 325 16.61 -18.37 -3.64
N LEU A 326 15.47 -18.53 -4.35
CA LEU A 326 14.59 -17.41 -4.70
C LEU A 326 14.21 -16.61 -3.44
N VAL A 327 13.71 -17.29 -2.39
CA VAL A 327 13.30 -16.65 -1.13
C VAL A 327 14.45 -15.91 -0.47
N ALA A 328 15.63 -16.51 -0.42
CA ALA A 328 16.82 -15.89 0.15
C ALA A 328 17.28 -14.64 -0.62
N LEU A 329 17.33 -14.72 -1.96
CA LEU A 329 17.71 -13.60 -2.82
C LEU A 329 16.68 -12.47 -2.79
N MET A 330 15.39 -12.80 -2.81
CA MET A 330 14.32 -11.83 -2.69
C MET A 330 14.30 -11.18 -1.29
N GLY A 331 14.44 -11.97 -0.22
CA GLY A 331 14.54 -11.46 1.14
C GLY A 331 15.73 -10.51 1.33
N PHE A 332 16.89 -10.87 0.78
CA PHE A 332 18.06 -9.99 0.76
C PHE A 332 17.76 -8.66 0.04
N ALA A 333 17.14 -8.71 -1.14
CA ALA A 333 16.76 -7.51 -1.88
C ALA A 333 15.76 -6.64 -1.09
N CYS A 334 14.79 -7.26 -0.41
CA CYS A 334 13.78 -6.55 0.39
C CYS A 334 14.37 -5.79 1.59
N VAL A 335 15.49 -6.24 2.19
CA VAL A 335 16.20 -5.49 3.24
C VAL A 335 16.57 -4.09 2.75
N PHE A 336 17.04 -3.97 1.50
CA PHE A 336 17.52 -2.70 0.94
C PHE A 336 16.42 -1.87 0.28
N LEU A 337 15.22 -2.40 0.12
CA LEU A 337 14.11 -1.66 -0.48
C LEU A 337 13.70 -0.43 0.35
N ALA A 338 13.72 -0.55 1.68
CA ALA A 338 13.48 0.57 2.58
C ALA A 338 14.52 1.70 2.44
N TRP A 339 15.74 1.35 2.04
CA TRP A 339 16.86 2.29 1.84
C TRP A 339 16.76 3.04 0.51
N PHE A 340 15.83 2.65 -0.33
CA PHE A 340 15.52 3.31 -1.58
C PHE A 340 14.44 4.39 -1.40
N HIS A 341 13.40 4.10 -0.61
CA HIS A 341 12.24 4.98 -0.45
C HIS A 341 12.40 6.03 0.66
N ALA A 342 12.85 5.64 1.85
CA ALA A 342 12.91 6.51 3.02
C ALA A 342 13.83 7.74 2.86
N PRO A 343 15.03 7.64 2.23
CA PRO A 343 15.90 8.79 2.01
C PRO A 343 15.27 9.86 1.12
N LEU A 344 14.49 9.46 0.10
CA LEU A 344 13.85 10.43 -0.80
C LEU A 344 12.81 11.28 -0.05
N MET A 345 12.01 10.67 0.84
CA MET A 345 11.10 11.43 1.69
C MET A 345 11.81 12.50 2.49
N THR A 346 12.95 12.15 3.09
CA THR A 346 13.80 13.10 3.85
C THR A 346 14.37 14.19 2.96
N LEU A 347 14.79 13.86 1.73
CA LEU A 347 15.29 14.84 0.77
C LEU A 347 14.21 15.84 0.33
N ILE A 348 12.99 15.38 0.07
CA ILE A 348 11.85 16.25 -0.24
C ILE A 348 11.59 17.21 0.92
N GLN A 349 11.53 16.70 2.16
CA GLN A 349 11.28 17.52 3.35
C GLN A 349 12.38 18.55 3.62
N ARG A 350 13.64 18.25 3.28
CA ARG A 350 14.78 19.16 3.47
C ARG A 350 14.89 20.26 2.41
N HIS A 351 14.47 19.98 1.17
CA HIS A 351 14.68 20.91 0.05
C HIS A 351 13.44 21.66 -0.39
N VAL A 352 12.25 21.23 0.07
CA VAL A 352 11.00 21.92 -0.22
C VAL A 352 10.58 22.71 1.01
N GLY A 353 10.21 23.99 0.83
CA GLY A 353 9.77 24.87 1.93
C GLY A 353 8.56 24.29 2.67
N GLU A 354 8.47 24.54 3.98
CA GLU A 354 7.44 23.98 4.87
C GLU A 354 6.01 24.23 4.37
N ASP A 355 5.76 25.39 3.73
CA ASP A 355 4.49 25.78 3.13
C ASP A 355 4.07 24.93 1.91
N LYS A 356 5.01 24.20 1.27
CA LYS A 356 4.83 23.43 0.03
C LYS A 356 5.07 21.94 0.18
N VAL A 357 5.66 21.48 1.29
CA VAL A 357 6.03 20.07 1.52
C VAL A 357 4.82 19.14 1.35
N GLY A 358 3.67 19.48 1.91
CA GLY A 358 2.46 18.65 1.78
C GLY A 358 2.02 18.44 0.33
N ARG A 359 2.08 19.52 -0.50
CA ARG A 359 1.72 19.43 -1.93
C ARG A 359 2.75 18.64 -2.74
N ALA A 360 4.03 18.80 -2.41
CA ALA A 360 5.13 18.06 -3.02
C ALA A 360 5.02 16.55 -2.75
N LEU A 361 4.76 16.19 -1.49
CA LEU A 361 4.54 14.79 -1.08
C LEU A 361 3.29 14.21 -1.72
N GLY A 362 2.18 14.96 -1.77
CA GLY A 362 0.95 14.54 -2.45
C GLY A 362 1.16 14.27 -3.93
N PHE A 363 1.89 15.14 -4.64
CA PHE A 363 2.25 14.93 -6.05
C PHE A 363 3.13 13.67 -6.22
N PHE A 364 4.14 13.49 -5.37
CA PHE A 364 5.00 12.32 -5.39
C PHE A 364 4.22 11.01 -5.16
N GLN A 365 3.32 10.97 -4.18
CA GLN A 365 2.47 9.81 -3.90
C GLN A 365 1.53 9.50 -5.09
N MET A 366 1.01 10.52 -5.75
CA MET A 366 0.23 10.35 -6.98
C MET A 366 1.08 9.71 -8.10
N MET A 367 2.32 10.15 -8.29
CA MET A 367 3.23 9.57 -9.30
C MET A 367 3.47 8.08 -9.04
N ILE A 368 3.75 7.69 -7.79
CA ILE A 368 3.94 6.27 -7.43
C ILE A 368 2.64 5.50 -7.61
N GLY A 369 1.51 6.05 -7.15
CA GLY A 369 0.20 5.41 -7.28
C GLY A 369 -0.20 5.10 -8.72
N LEU A 370 0.25 5.91 -9.68
CA LEU A 370 0.04 5.66 -11.11
C LEU A 370 1.12 4.76 -11.73
N ALA A 371 2.36 4.85 -11.24
CA ALA A 371 3.48 4.07 -11.75
C ALA A 371 3.33 2.56 -11.47
N VAL A 372 2.82 2.20 -10.30
CA VAL A 372 2.66 0.81 -9.88
C VAL A 372 1.73 0.03 -10.83
N PRO A 373 0.49 0.45 -11.13
CA PRO A 373 -0.38 -0.26 -12.09
C PRO A 373 0.21 -0.34 -13.49
N VAL A 374 0.92 0.71 -13.94
CA VAL A 374 1.61 0.70 -15.24
C VAL A 374 2.72 -0.35 -15.23
N GLY A 375 3.53 -0.40 -14.17
CA GLY A 375 4.58 -1.40 -13.98
C GLY A 375 4.04 -2.82 -13.99
N VAL A 376 2.96 -3.08 -13.27
CA VAL A 376 2.25 -4.35 -13.24
C VAL A 376 1.79 -4.78 -14.63
N ALA A 377 1.12 -3.88 -15.37
CA ALA A 377 0.61 -4.16 -16.71
C ALA A 377 1.74 -4.46 -17.71
N LEU A 378 2.80 -3.64 -17.72
CA LEU A 378 3.98 -3.85 -18.56
C LEU A 378 4.71 -5.14 -18.20
N GLY A 379 4.89 -5.42 -16.89
CA GLY A 379 5.54 -6.64 -16.40
C GLY A 379 4.81 -7.89 -16.85
N GLY A 380 3.48 -7.92 -16.71
CA GLY A 380 2.66 -9.04 -17.18
C GLY A 380 2.76 -9.26 -18.69
N ALA A 381 2.68 -8.17 -19.48
CA ALA A 381 2.79 -8.25 -20.94
C ALA A 381 4.18 -8.69 -21.43
N ILE A 382 5.25 -8.27 -20.76
CA ILE A 382 6.62 -8.70 -21.04
C ILE A 382 6.79 -10.17 -20.63
N ALA A 383 6.39 -10.55 -19.41
CA ALA A 383 6.53 -11.90 -18.91
C ALA A 383 5.75 -12.94 -19.74
N GLU A 384 4.60 -12.57 -20.28
CA GLU A 384 3.81 -13.45 -21.17
C GLU A 384 4.57 -13.80 -22.46
N ARG A 385 5.40 -12.87 -22.98
CA ARG A 385 6.16 -13.03 -24.23
C ARG A 385 7.54 -13.64 -24.02
N THR A 386 8.24 -13.24 -22.95
CA THR A 386 9.66 -13.59 -22.73
C THR A 386 9.84 -14.68 -21.68
N GLY A 387 8.79 -15.01 -20.94
CA GLY A 387 8.83 -15.85 -19.75
C GLY A 387 9.16 -15.07 -18.48
N VAL A 388 8.66 -15.56 -17.36
CA VAL A 388 8.83 -14.91 -16.04
C VAL A 388 10.31 -14.83 -15.61
N PRO A 389 11.15 -15.88 -15.78
CA PRO A 389 12.58 -15.80 -15.41
C PRO A 389 13.34 -14.69 -16.13
N ALA A 390 13.06 -14.49 -17.44
CA ALA A 390 13.70 -13.43 -18.23
C ALA A 390 13.36 -12.03 -17.71
N LEU A 391 12.13 -11.81 -17.23
CA LEU A 391 11.71 -10.54 -16.63
C LEU A 391 12.54 -10.22 -15.36
N PHE A 392 12.80 -11.21 -14.48
CA PHE A 392 13.63 -11.01 -13.29
C PHE A 392 15.08 -10.64 -13.67
N THR A 393 15.66 -11.32 -14.67
CA THR A 393 17.00 -10.97 -15.17
C THR A 393 17.03 -9.55 -15.72
N ALA A 394 16.06 -9.18 -16.57
CA ALA A 394 15.98 -7.84 -17.16
C ALA A 394 15.78 -6.75 -16.09
N ALA A 395 14.94 -7.02 -15.09
CA ALA A 395 14.71 -6.10 -13.96
C ALA A 395 15.98 -5.90 -13.13
N GLY A 396 16.74 -6.96 -12.83
CA GLY A 396 18.01 -6.84 -12.12
C GLY A 396 19.04 -6.03 -12.91
N LEU A 397 19.19 -6.27 -14.21
CA LEU A 397 20.06 -5.46 -15.08
C LEU A 397 19.64 -3.99 -15.12
N PHE A 398 18.33 -3.74 -15.18
CA PHE A 398 17.77 -2.40 -15.11
C PHE A 398 18.10 -1.70 -13.77
N PHE A 399 17.94 -2.38 -12.64
CA PHE A 399 18.31 -1.83 -11.33
C PHE A 399 19.82 -1.54 -11.26
N GLY A 400 20.67 -2.38 -11.87
CA GLY A 400 22.11 -2.13 -11.98
C GLY A 400 22.40 -0.84 -12.74
N ALA A 401 21.79 -0.63 -13.92
CA ALA A 401 21.94 0.58 -14.71
C ALA A 401 21.40 1.82 -13.97
N LEU A 402 20.23 1.70 -13.32
CA LEU A 402 19.61 2.77 -12.56
C LEU A 402 20.45 3.18 -11.35
N GLY A 403 20.98 2.20 -10.60
CA GLY A 403 21.84 2.46 -9.45
C GLY A 403 23.17 3.12 -9.85
N ALA A 404 23.80 2.65 -10.95
CA ALA A 404 25.00 3.28 -11.49
C ALA A 404 24.73 4.73 -11.94
N PHE A 405 23.62 4.98 -12.61
CA PHE A 405 23.16 6.33 -12.98
C PHE A 405 22.98 7.22 -11.74
N MET A 406 22.30 6.74 -10.71
CA MET A 406 22.07 7.51 -9.47
C MET A 406 23.37 7.80 -8.71
N CYS A 407 24.34 6.89 -8.73
CA CYS A 407 25.66 7.12 -8.12
C CYS A 407 26.51 8.11 -8.90
N ALA A 408 26.35 8.19 -10.23
CA ALA A 408 27.06 9.11 -11.10
C ALA A 408 26.42 10.49 -11.20
N ALA A 409 25.11 10.60 -10.88
CA ALA A 409 24.39 11.87 -10.91
C ALA A 409 24.94 12.81 -9.82
N PRO A 410 25.24 14.08 -10.13
CA PRO A 410 25.71 15.03 -9.14
C PRO A 410 24.64 15.22 -8.06
N SER A 411 25.03 14.96 -6.81
CA SER A 411 24.23 15.11 -5.59
C SER A 411 23.96 16.57 -5.24
#